data_375a49611a8983c0ac36bc064d0c677c
#
_entry.id   375a49611a8983c0ac36bc064d0c677c
#
_cell.length_a   1.000
_cell.length_b   1.000
_cell.length_c   1.000
_cell.angle_alpha   90.00
_cell.angle_beta   90.00
_cell.angle_gamma   90.00
#
_symmetry.space_group_name_H-M   'P 1'
#
loop_
_entity.id
_entity.type
_entity.pdbx_description
1 polymer ?
#
loop_
_entity_poly.entity_id
_entity_poly.type
_entity_poly.pdbx_seq_one_letter_code
_entity_poly.pdbx_strand_id
1 'polypeptide(L)'
;MRLILLGPPGAGKGTQANFIKENFNIPHISTGDMLRAAVKDQTPLGAEVKKVMDAGGLASDEIIIRLVKDRLKQADCANGYLFDGFPRTLPQAEMMKKAGVAIDYVLEIDVPDELILERMSGRRIHPSSGRTYHVKFNPPKVEGTDDVTGEDLILRDDDREEIVKKRLKVYHDQTEILIAYYNQWSQSGQPGAAKYRQIDGIGPVDIVRANALAAISASSSNAVDEKTMQTTKNP
;
A
#
# COMPACT_ATOMS: atom_id res chain seq x y z
N MET A 1 -9.66 -11.46 1.89
CA MET A 1 -9.27 -10.08 2.30
C MET A 1 -8.80 -9.31 1.08
N ARG A 2 -9.42 -8.17 0.76
CA ARG A 2 -9.07 -7.30 -0.38
C ARG A 2 -8.81 -5.91 0.18
N LEU A 3 -7.56 -5.47 0.11
CA LEU A 3 -7.07 -4.31 0.86
C LEU A 3 -6.38 -3.30 -0.05
N ILE A 4 -6.59 -2.02 0.21
CA ILE A 4 -5.79 -0.91 -0.32
C ILE A 4 -4.97 -0.31 0.82
N LEU A 5 -3.67 -0.08 0.62
CA LEU A 5 -2.85 0.76 1.47
C LEU A 5 -2.73 2.16 0.89
N LEU A 6 -3.19 3.15 1.65
CA LEU A 6 -3.02 4.58 1.36
C LEU A 6 -1.93 5.20 2.25
N GLY A 7 -1.44 6.33 1.82
CA GLY A 7 -0.46 7.14 2.55
C GLY A 7 0.69 7.61 1.66
N PRO A 8 1.48 8.60 2.11
CA PRO A 8 2.53 9.21 1.32
C PRO A 8 3.67 8.24 0.96
N PRO A 9 4.50 8.54 -0.04
CA PRO A 9 5.72 7.78 -0.30
C PRO A 9 6.58 7.76 0.98
N GLY A 10 7.13 6.58 1.35
CA GLY A 10 7.91 6.47 2.60
C GLY A 10 7.11 6.25 3.89
N ALA A 11 5.78 6.25 3.87
CA ALA A 11 4.95 5.98 5.06
C ALA A 11 5.11 4.58 5.66
N GLY A 12 5.79 3.66 4.97
CA GLY A 12 5.97 2.27 5.43
C GLY A 12 4.98 1.27 4.84
N LYS A 13 4.18 1.66 3.85
CA LYS A 13 3.19 0.78 3.19
C LYS A 13 3.76 -0.57 2.78
N GLY A 14 4.86 -0.60 2.04
CA GLY A 14 5.49 -1.85 1.61
C GLY A 14 6.00 -2.71 2.76
N THR A 15 6.46 -2.09 3.87
CA THR A 15 6.86 -2.82 5.09
C THR A 15 5.64 -3.50 5.72
N GLN A 16 4.56 -2.77 5.90
CA GLN A 16 3.32 -3.32 6.47
C GLN A 16 2.64 -4.31 5.52
N ALA A 17 2.73 -4.09 4.20
CA ALA A 17 2.22 -5.01 3.19
C ALA A 17 2.81 -6.41 3.32
N ASN A 18 4.10 -6.53 3.64
CA ASN A 18 4.75 -7.83 3.83
C ASN A 18 4.16 -8.61 5.01
N PHE A 19 3.89 -7.96 6.12
CA PHE A 19 3.24 -8.60 7.28
C PHE A 19 1.78 -8.96 7.01
N ILE A 20 1.04 -8.06 6.35
CA ILE A 20 -0.38 -8.26 6.04
C ILE A 20 -0.54 -9.42 5.05
N LYS A 21 0.25 -9.48 3.99
CA LYS A 21 0.18 -10.57 2.99
C LYS A 21 0.42 -11.94 3.62
N GLU A 22 1.39 -12.03 4.55
CA GLU A 22 1.69 -13.26 5.27
C GLU A 22 0.55 -13.66 6.21
N ASN A 23 0.02 -12.70 6.97
CA ASN A 23 -1.06 -12.95 7.95
C ASN A 23 -2.38 -13.39 7.28
N PHE A 24 -2.71 -12.85 6.11
CA PHE A 24 -3.96 -13.16 5.39
C PHE A 24 -3.78 -14.10 4.20
N ASN A 25 -2.56 -14.54 3.92
CA ASN A 25 -2.21 -15.39 2.77
C ASN A 25 -2.78 -14.85 1.44
N ILE A 26 -2.49 -13.57 1.15
CA ILE A 26 -2.92 -12.85 -0.06
C ILE A 26 -1.72 -12.25 -0.79
N PRO A 27 -1.75 -12.11 -2.12
CA PRO A 27 -0.67 -11.48 -2.86
C PRO A 27 -0.58 -9.98 -2.57
N HIS A 28 0.65 -9.47 -2.49
CA HIS A 28 0.98 -8.06 -2.48
C HIS A 28 1.15 -7.58 -3.93
N ILE A 29 0.32 -6.63 -4.35
CA ILE A 29 0.33 -6.04 -5.69
C ILE A 29 0.82 -4.60 -5.57
N SER A 30 2.11 -4.39 -5.81
CA SER A 30 2.75 -3.08 -5.83
C SER A 30 2.90 -2.61 -7.29
N THR A 31 2.11 -1.63 -7.70
CA THR A 31 2.23 -1.08 -9.07
C THR A 31 3.60 -0.46 -9.31
N GLY A 32 4.20 0.16 -8.29
CA GLY A 32 5.55 0.69 -8.39
C GLY A 32 6.60 -0.39 -8.64
N ASP A 33 6.49 -1.56 -7.98
CA ASP A 33 7.44 -2.66 -8.19
C ASP A 33 7.22 -3.33 -9.56
N MET A 34 5.97 -3.45 -10.01
CA MET A 34 5.66 -3.96 -11.36
C MET A 34 6.27 -3.07 -12.45
N LEU A 35 6.17 -1.75 -12.30
CA LEU A 35 6.78 -0.81 -13.26
C LEU A 35 8.31 -0.86 -13.19
N ARG A 36 8.91 -0.92 -12.00
CA ARG A 36 10.37 -1.06 -11.83
C ARG A 36 10.89 -2.36 -12.45
N ALA A 37 10.17 -3.46 -12.29
CA ALA A 37 10.51 -4.71 -12.97
C ALA A 37 10.47 -4.55 -14.49
N ALA A 38 9.44 -3.93 -15.04
CA ALA A 38 9.35 -3.66 -16.47
C ALA A 38 10.51 -2.80 -17.00
N VAL A 39 10.95 -1.80 -16.22
CA VAL A 39 12.13 -0.97 -16.54
C VAL A 39 13.42 -1.80 -16.51
N LYS A 40 13.61 -2.61 -15.47
CA LYS A 40 14.78 -3.49 -15.31
C LYS A 40 14.89 -4.50 -16.45
N ASP A 41 13.75 -5.09 -16.83
CA ASP A 41 13.66 -6.10 -17.90
C ASP A 41 13.64 -5.48 -19.30
N GLN A 42 13.80 -4.14 -19.41
CA GLN A 42 13.85 -3.38 -20.66
C GLN A 42 12.66 -3.65 -21.59
N THR A 43 11.49 -3.88 -21.02
CA THR A 43 10.26 -4.08 -21.80
C THR A 43 9.84 -2.78 -22.49
N PRO A 44 9.02 -2.82 -23.58
CA PRO A 44 8.44 -1.62 -24.17
C PRO A 44 7.72 -0.72 -23.15
N LEU A 45 6.98 -1.32 -22.24
CA LEU A 45 6.35 -0.62 -21.11
C LEU A 45 7.39 0.06 -20.21
N GLY A 46 8.47 -0.65 -19.86
CA GLY A 46 9.55 -0.11 -19.04
C GLY A 46 10.21 1.10 -19.68
N ALA A 47 10.45 1.07 -20.98
CA ALA A 47 11.00 2.21 -21.73
C ALA A 47 10.04 3.43 -21.70
N GLU A 48 8.74 3.20 -21.82
CA GLU A 48 7.70 4.24 -21.79
C GLU A 48 7.63 4.94 -20.43
N VAL A 49 7.64 4.17 -19.33
CA VAL A 49 7.39 4.71 -17.98
C VAL A 49 8.65 5.20 -17.26
N LYS A 50 9.85 4.77 -17.71
CA LYS A 50 11.11 5.07 -17.03
C LYS A 50 11.31 6.56 -16.78
N LYS A 51 11.17 7.38 -17.81
CA LYS A 51 11.40 8.83 -17.73
C LYS A 51 10.49 9.51 -16.71
N VAL A 52 9.22 9.09 -16.65
CA VAL A 52 8.23 9.64 -15.71
C VAL A 52 8.56 9.22 -14.28
N MET A 53 8.94 7.96 -14.09
CA MET A 53 9.31 7.44 -12.77
C MET A 53 10.58 8.09 -12.22
N ASP A 54 11.61 8.25 -13.06
CA ASP A 54 12.87 8.91 -12.67
C ASP A 54 12.64 10.38 -12.27
N ALA A 55 11.61 11.02 -12.85
CA ALA A 55 11.18 12.38 -12.49
C ALA A 55 10.28 12.44 -11.22
N GLY A 56 9.91 11.30 -10.63
CA GLY A 56 9.01 11.21 -9.47
C GLY A 56 7.52 11.34 -9.79
N GLY A 57 7.15 11.31 -11.08
CA GLY A 57 5.77 11.36 -11.56
C GLY A 57 5.04 10.02 -11.52
N LEU A 58 3.77 10.04 -11.98
CA LEU A 58 2.93 8.86 -12.11
C LEU A 58 2.84 8.41 -13.59
N ALA A 59 2.85 7.10 -13.82
CA ALA A 59 2.48 6.54 -15.11
C ALA A 59 0.99 6.82 -15.40
N SER A 60 0.59 6.82 -16.68
CA SER A 60 -0.80 7.12 -17.06
C SER A 60 -1.79 6.13 -16.46
N ASP A 61 -3.02 6.60 -16.21
CA ASP A 61 -4.07 5.78 -15.60
C ASP A 61 -4.39 4.55 -16.45
N GLU A 62 -4.34 4.66 -17.78
CA GLU A 62 -4.59 3.55 -18.71
C GLU A 62 -3.55 2.44 -18.56
N ILE A 63 -2.25 2.81 -18.43
CA ILE A 63 -1.17 1.85 -18.21
C ILE A 63 -1.40 1.12 -16.90
N ILE A 64 -1.64 1.85 -15.82
CA ILE A 64 -1.81 1.27 -14.49
C ILE A 64 -3.03 0.35 -14.42
N ILE A 65 -4.18 0.79 -14.95
CA ILE A 65 -5.41 -0.01 -14.96
C ILE A 65 -5.23 -1.31 -15.75
N ARG A 66 -4.54 -1.26 -16.89
CA ARG A 66 -4.23 -2.47 -17.69
C ARG A 66 -3.37 -3.45 -16.87
N LEU A 67 -2.29 -2.97 -16.27
CA LEU A 67 -1.41 -3.79 -15.43
C LEU A 67 -2.18 -4.45 -14.27
N VAL A 68 -2.99 -3.68 -13.56
CA VAL A 68 -3.77 -4.18 -12.43
C VAL A 68 -4.81 -5.21 -12.88
N LYS A 69 -5.53 -4.95 -13.97
CA LYS A 69 -6.50 -5.91 -14.52
C LYS A 69 -5.84 -7.24 -14.90
N ASP A 70 -4.66 -7.19 -15.52
CA ASP A 70 -3.96 -8.42 -15.92
C ASP A 70 -3.41 -9.17 -14.68
N ARG A 71 -2.93 -8.46 -13.67
CA ARG A 71 -2.49 -9.04 -12.40
C ARG A 71 -3.62 -9.73 -11.63
N LEU A 72 -4.81 -9.12 -11.59
CA LEU A 72 -5.98 -9.68 -10.90
C LEU A 72 -6.53 -10.97 -11.54
N LYS A 73 -6.20 -11.28 -12.79
CA LYS A 73 -6.57 -12.55 -13.45
C LYS A 73 -5.76 -13.75 -12.97
N GLN A 74 -4.65 -13.51 -12.27
CA GLN A 74 -3.79 -14.60 -11.79
C GLN A 74 -4.47 -15.35 -10.64
N ALA A 75 -4.27 -16.67 -10.59
CA ALA A 75 -4.96 -17.57 -9.67
C ALA A 75 -4.73 -17.25 -8.18
N ASP A 76 -3.58 -16.67 -7.82
CA ASP A 76 -3.25 -16.29 -6.46
C ASP A 76 -4.11 -15.12 -5.93
N CYS A 77 -4.77 -14.37 -6.81
CA CYS A 77 -5.69 -13.28 -6.44
C CYS A 77 -7.10 -13.77 -6.09
N ALA A 78 -7.44 -15.04 -6.28
CA ALA A 78 -8.78 -15.57 -6.10
C ALA A 78 -9.31 -15.39 -4.66
N ASN A 79 -8.44 -15.52 -3.65
CA ASN A 79 -8.80 -15.41 -2.23
C ASN A 79 -8.64 -13.99 -1.66
N GLY A 80 -8.23 -13.05 -2.48
CA GLY A 80 -8.01 -11.66 -2.08
C GLY A 80 -6.68 -11.12 -2.57
N TYR A 81 -6.39 -9.87 -2.22
CA TYR A 81 -5.19 -9.14 -2.63
C TYR A 81 -4.96 -7.91 -1.78
N LEU A 82 -3.74 -7.43 -1.80
CA LEU A 82 -3.34 -6.18 -1.18
C LEU A 82 -2.74 -5.27 -2.25
N PHE A 83 -3.35 -4.11 -2.47
CA PHE A 83 -2.80 -3.06 -3.33
C PHE A 83 -1.90 -2.11 -2.54
N ASP A 84 -0.69 -1.88 -3.05
CA ASP A 84 0.26 -0.89 -2.56
C ASP A 84 0.64 0.07 -3.70
N GLY A 85 0.38 1.36 -3.48
CA GLY A 85 0.59 2.38 -4.48
C GLY A 85 -0.41 2.36 -5.64
N PHE A 86 -1.59 1.82 -5.42
CA PHE A 86 -2.74 1.85 -6.32
C PHE A 86 -4.04 1.74 -5.52
N PRO A 87 -5.08 2.57 -5.84
CA PRO A 87 -5.04 3.69 -6.78
C PRO A 87 -4.20 4.86 -6.27
N ARG A 88 -3.76 5.74 -7.17
CA ARG A 88 -3.06 7.00 -6.84
C ARG A 88 -3.79 8.23 -7.35
N THR A 89 -4.83 8.06 -8.15
CA THR A 89 -5.66 9.16 -8.68
C THR A 89 -7.13 8.82 -8.51
N LEU A 90 -7.98 9.85 -8.46
CA LEU A 90 -9.42 9.66 -8.39
C LEU A 90 -9.97 8.90 -9.62
N PRO A 91 -9.54 9.17 -10.86
CA PRO A 91 -9.93 8.36 -12.02
C PRO A 91 -9.59 6.88 -11.87
N GLN A 92 -8.43 6.52 -11.31
CA GLN A 92 -8.08 5.12 -11.05
C GLN A 92 -9.06 4.48 -10.06
N ALA A 93 -9.39 5.14 -8.96
CA ALA A 93 -10.35 4.65 -7.96
C ALA A 93 -11.75 4.44 -8.58
N GLU A 94 -12.22 5.39 -9.39
CA GLU A 94 -13.50 5.28 -10.09
C GLU A 94 -13.51 4.16 -11.12
N MET A 95 -12.43 3.99 -11.90
CA MET A 95 -12.31 2.90 -12.86
C MET A 95 -12.31 1.53 -12.18
N MET A 96 -11.67 1.39 -11.01
CA MET A 96 -11.77 0.18 -10.18
C MET A 96 -13.21 -0.12 -9.78
N LYS A 97 -13.91 0.89 -9.26
CA LYS A 97 -15.31 0.76 -8.84
C LYS A 97 -16.21 0.35 -10.01
N LYS A 98 -16.07 1.00 -11.18
CA LYS A 98 -16.79 0.67 -12.42
C LYS A 98 -16.47 -0.74 -12.92
N ALA A 99 -15.25 -1.21 -12.74
CA ALA A 99 -14.83 -2.57 -13.11
C ALA A 99 -15.27 -3.65 -12.12
N GLY A 100 -15.99 -3.29 -11.05
CA GLY A 100 -16.44 -4.24 -10.03
C GLY A 100 -15.31 -4.83 -9.19
N VAL A 101 -14.16 -4.18 -9.11
CA VAL A 101 -13.03 -4.60 -8.26
C VAL A 101 -13.43 -4.38 -6.81
N ALA A 102 -13.70 -5.47 -6.11
CA ALA A 102 -14.19 -5.41 -4.74
C ALA A 102 -13.05 -5.10 -3.75
N ILE A 103 -13.32 -4.22 -2.79
CA ILE A 103 -12.38 -3.83 -1.73
C ILE A 103 -13.09 -3.99 -0.39
N ASP A 104 -12.48 -4.68 0.57
CA ASP A 104 -13.01 -4.86 1.91
C ASP A 104 -12.56 -3.73 2.84
N TYR A 105 -11.28 -3.33 2.73
CA TYR A 105 -10.68 -2.30 3.56
C TYR A 105 -9.80 -1.35 2.76
N VAL A 106 -9.78 -0.10 3.20
CA VAL A 106 -8.78 0.90 2.84
C VAL A 106 -8.09 1.32 4.13
N LEU A 107 -6.81 1.02 4.24
CA LEU A 107 -5.98 1.34 5.40
C LEU A 107 -5.04 2.48 5.04
N GLU A 108 -5.24 3.63 5.65
CA GLU A 108 -4.33 4.76 5.58
C GLU A 108 -3.25 4.63 6.65
N ILE A 109 -2.00 4.82 6.24
CA ILE A 109 -0.85 4.98 7.13
C ILE A 109 -0.44 6.44 7.06
N ASP A 110 -0.79 7.19 8.11
CA ASP A 110 -0.55 8.64 8.19
C ASP A 110 0.85 8.92 8.76
N VAL A 111 1.61 9.75 8.06
CA VAL A 111 2.98 10.14 8.44
C VAL A 111 3.28 11.55 7.94
N PRO A 112 3.77 12.47 8.81
CA PRO A 112 4.15 13.82 8.42
C PRO A 112 5.29 13.84 7.39
N ASP A 113 5.28 14.86 6.53
CA ASP A 113 6.26 15.03 5.44
C ASP A 113 7.71 15.11 5.93
N GLU A 114 7.95 15.75 7.07
CA GLU A 114 9.29 15.89 7.65
C GLU A 114 9.90 14.51 7.97
N LEU A 115 9.08 13.61 8.52
CA LEU A 115 9.51 12.24 8.82
C LEU A 115 9.65 11.40 7.54
N ILE A 116 8.87 11.68 6.51
CA ILE A 116 9.00 11.03 5.20
C ILE A 116 10.39 11.31 4.59
N LEU A 117 10.84 12.57 4.62
CA LEU A 117 12.16 12.93 4.09
C LEU A 117 13.28 12.16 4.82
N GLU A 118 13.23 12.09 6.17
CA GLU A 118 14.18 11.31 6.95
C GLU A 118 14.14 9.81 6.58
N ARG A 119 12.95 9.24 6.48
CA ARG A 119 12.77 7.81 6.14
C ARG A 119 13.25 7.46 4.75
N MET A 120 13.01 8.30 3.77
CA MET A 120 13.36 7.99 2.38
C MET A 120 14.86 8.08 2.15
N SER A 121 15.56 9.05 2.77
CA SER A 121 17.02 9.19 2.67
C SER A 121 17.77 7.99 3.28
N GLY A 122 17.24 7.42 4.36
CA GLY A 122 17.82 6.26 5.05
C GLY A 122 17.37 4.90 4.53
N ARG A 123 16.42 4.85 3.59
CA ARG A 123 15.91 3.59 3.06
C ARG A 123 16.95 2.84 2.24
N ARG A 124 16.98 1.53 2.42
CA ARG A 124 17.79 0.59 1.63
C ARG A 124 16.91 -0.56 1.16
N ILE A 125 17.17 -1.04 -0.04
CA ILE A 125 16.35 -2.08 -0.67
C ILE A 125 17.25 -3.21 -1.17
N HIS A 126 16.82 -4.44 -0.93
CA HIS A 126 17.39 -5.60 -1.59
C HIS A 126 16.73 -5.78 -2.97
N PRO A 127 17.48 -5.64 -4.10
CA PRO A 127 16.90 -5.54 -5.45
C PRO A 127 16.12 -6.78 -5.89
N SER A 128 16.59 -7.96 -5.48
CA SER A 128 16.03 -9.24 -5.93
C SER A 128 14.72 -9.60 -5.23
N SER A 129 14.55 -9.25 -3.94
CA SER A 129 13.36 -9.60 -3.15
C SER A 129 12.43 -8.45 -2.83
N GLY A 130 12.87 -7.20 -3.00
CA GLY A 130 12.14 -6.01 -2.57
C GLY A 130 12.13 -5.79 -1.06
N ARG A 131 12.85 -6.60 -0.24
CA ARG A 131 12.97 -6.36 1.20
C ARG A 131 13.52 -4.98 1.47
N THR A 132 12.92 -4.33 2.47
CA THR A 132 13.23 -2.94 2.80
C THR A 132 13.87 -2.85 4.19
N TYR A 133 14.98 -2.14 4.26
CA TYR A 133 15.70 -1.79 5.46
C TYR A 133 15.78 -0.28 5.61
N HIS A 134 16.21 0.18 6.79
CA HIS A 134 16.47 1.58 7.03
C HIS A 134 17.70 1.71 7.93
N VAL A 135 18.64 2.58 7.56
CA VAL A 135 19.91 2.75 8.28
C VAL A 135 19.75 3.07 9.78
N LYS A 136 18.61 3.67 10.18
CA LYS A 136 18.32 4.07 11.56
C LYS A 136 17.14 3.30 12.17
N PHE A 137 16.02 3.14 11.46
CA PHE A 137 14.76 2.64 12.03
C PHE A 137 14.58 1.13 11.92
N ASN A 138 15.25 0.49 10.96
CA ASN A 138 15.22 -0.95 10.72
C ASN A 138 16.54 -1.38 10.05
N PRO A 139 17.69 -1.28 10.76
CA PRO A 139 18.98 -1.60 10.17
C PRO A 139 19.10 -3.09 9.88
N PRO A 140 19.84 -3.48 8.82
CA PRO A 140 20.21 -4.87 8.59
C PRO A 140 21.19 -5.33 9.69
N LYS A 141 21.31 -6.64 9.89
CA LYS A 141 22.26 -7.23 10.87
C LYS A 141 23.70 -6.92 10.51
N VAL A 142 24.00 -6.89 9.22
CA VAL A 142 25.29 -6.47 8.67
C VAL A 142 25.04 -5.28 7.77
N GLU A 143 25.72 -4.18 8.05
CA GLU A 143 25.55 -2.93 7.31
C GLU A 143 25.71 -3.14 5.81
N GLY A 144 24.76 -2.62 5.03
CA GLY A 144 24.78 -2.66 3.57
C GLY A 144 24.37 -3.98 2.93
N THR A 145 24.04 -5.03 3.71
CA THR A 145 23.68 -6.35 3.16
C THR A 145 22.29 -6.81 3.58
N ASP A 146 21.66 -7.64 2.76
CA ASP A 146 20.38 -8.25 3.05
C ASP A 146 20.50 -9.39 4.07
N ASP A 147 19.67 -9.38 5.11
CA ASP A 147 19.73 -10.35 6.22
C ASP A 147 19.48 -11.81 5.84
N VAL A 148 18.89 -12.06 4.67
CA VAL A 148 18.49 -13.39 4.21
C VAL A 148 19.48 -13.97 3.20
N THR A 149 19.93 -13.14 2.25
CA THR A 149 20.78 -13.57 1.14
C THR A 149 22.22 -13.15 1.28
N GLY A 150 22.51 -12.10 2.11
CA GLY A 150 23.83 -11.48 2.19
C GLY A 150 24.19 -10.62 0.97
N GLU A 151 23.26 -10.44 0.02
CA GLU A 151 23.47 -9.56 -1.15
C GLU A 151 23.39 -8.08 -0.77
N ASP A 152 23.99 -7.22 -1.60
CA ASP A 152 24.07 -5.79 -1.38
C ASP A 152 22.70 -5.11 -1.36
N LEU A 153 22.54 -4.18 -0.44
CA LEU A 153 21.41 -3.26 -0.38
C LEU A 153 21.73 -1.99 -1.17
N ILE A 154 20.74 -1.47 -1.87
CA ILE A 154 20.87 -0.24 -2.66
C ILE A 154 19.95 0.86 -2.17
N LEU A 155 20.34 2.12 -2.43
CA LEU A 155 19.44 3.26 -2.43
C LEU A 155 18.73 3.29 -3.80
N ARG A 156 17.42 3.47 -3.85
CA ARG A 156 16.69 3.66 -5.11
C ARG A 156 16.98 5.06 -5.68
N ASP A 157 17.00 5.19 -7.00
CA ASP A 157 17.17 6.48 -7.65
C ASP A 157 16.03 7.46 -7.32
N ASP A 158 14.81 6.94 -7.14
CA ASP A 158 13.63 7.73 -6.76
C ASP A 158 13.56 8.07 -5.24
N ASP A 159 14.59 7.72 -4.45
CA ASP A 159 14.70 8.07 -3.03
C ASP A 159 15.67 9.23 -2.75
N ARG A 160 16.22 9.82 -3.79
CA ARG A 160 17.00 11.06 -3.66
C ARG A 160 16.11 12.18 -3.17
N GLU A 161 16.58 13.02 -2.26
CA GLU A 161 15.77 14.03 -1.56
C GLU A 161 14.97 14.92 -2.51
N GLU A 162 15.58 15.38 -3.60
CA GLU A 162 14.92 16.21 -4.61
C GLU A 162 13.75 15.50 -5.32
N ILE A 163 13.90 14.17 -5.54
CA ILE A 163 12.85 13.35 -6.14
C ILE A 163 11.76 13.05 -5.11
N VAL A 164 12.13 12.79 -3.85
CA VAL A 164 11.17 12.58 -2.75
C VAL A 164 10.27 13.80 -2.58
N LYS A 165 10.82 15.02 -2.59
CA LYS A 165 10.04 16.27 -2.54
C LYS A 165 9.04 16.37 -3.70
N LYS A 166 9.44 16.00 -4.91
CA LYS A 166 8.52 15.95 -6.06
C LYS A 166 7.43 14.91 -5.88
N ARG A 167 7.77 13.73 -5.37
CA ARG A 167 6.81 12.65 -5.09
C ARG A 167 5.81 13.05 -4.01
N LEU A 168 6.23 13.76 -2.96
CA LEU A 168 5.33 14.33 -1.95
C LEU A 168 4.38 15.33 -2.57
N LYS A 169 4.89 16.25 -3.40
CA LYS A 169 4.02 17.18 -4.12
C LYS A 169 2.99 16.46 -4.98
N VAL A 170 3.39 15.45 -5.75
CA VAL A 170 2.47 14.64 -6.58
C VAL A 170 1.46 13.90 -5.71
N TYR A 171 1.87 13.41 -4.54
CA TYR A 171 0.96 12.77 -3.58
C TYR A 171 -0.12 13.74 -3.11
N HIS A 172 0.24 14.93 -2.64
CA HIS A 172 -0.71 15.95 -2.17
C HIS A 172 -1.63 16.44 -3.31
N ASP A 173 -1.07 16.65 -4.51
CA ASP A 173 -1.84 17.16 -5.65
C ASP A 173 -2.83 16.13 -6.22
N GLN A 174 -2.55 14.82 -6.14
CA GLN A 174 -3.29 13.80 -6.91
C GLN A 174 -3.81 12.62 -6.09
N THR A 175 -3.13 12.24 -5.01
CA THR A 175 -3.41 11.00 -4.28
C THR A 175 -4.13 11.25 -2.95
N GLU A 176 -3.80 12.29 -2.24
CA GLU A 176 -4.36 12.62 -0.92
C GLU A 176 -5.87 12.77 -0.95
N ILE A 177 -6.44 13.24 -2.06
CA ILE A 177 -7.90 13.33 -2.26
C ILE A 177 -8.60 11.98 -2.09
N LEU A 178 -7.92 10.86 -2.28
CA LEU A 178 -8.46 9.51 -2.09
C LEU A 178 -8.82 9.23 -0.63
N ILE A 179 -8.19 9.90 0.34
CA ILE A 179 -8.52 9.80 1.76
C ILE A 179 -9.98 10.21 1.96
N ALA A 180 -10.33 11.41 1.51
CA ALA A 180 -11.71 11.89 1.60
C ALA A 180 -12.68 11.03 0.78
N TYR A 181 -12.31 10.61 -0.42
CA TYR A 181 -13.11 9.74 -1.28
C TYR A 181 -13.48 8.42 -0.61
N TYR A 182 -12.50 7.69 -0.07
CA TYR A 182 -12.74 6.40 0.56
C TYR A 182 -13.42 6.53 1.93
N ASN A 183 -13.11 7.58 2.69
CA ASN A 183 -13.79 7.85 3.95
C ASN A 183 -15.29 8.14 3.74
N GLN A 184 -15.63 8.99 2.78
CA GLN A 184 -17.03 9.26 2.41
C GLN A 184 -17.74 8.00 1.90
N TRP A 185 -17.06 7.20 1.05
CA TRP A 185 -17.64 5.95 0.58
C TRP A 185 -17.87 4.96 1.72
N SER A 186 -16.93 4.82 2.65
CA SER A 186 -17.08 4.01 3.86
C SER A 186 -18.29 4.42 4.70
N GLN A 187 -18.54 5.73 4.83
CA GLN A 187 -19.66 6.28 5.62
C GLN A 187 -21.00 6.24 4.88
N SER A 188 -21.01 6.01 3.58
CA SER A 188 -22.24 6.07 2.76
C SER A 188 -23.24 4.94 3.03
N GLY A 189 -22.83 3.87 3.70
CA GLY A 189 -23.66 2.68 3.93
C GLY A 189 -24.03 1.91 2.64
N GLN A 190 -23.47 2.28 1.49
CA GLN A 190 -23.74 1.60 0.22
C GLN A 190 -23.28 0.13 0.26
N PRO A 191 -24.02 -0.81 -0.30
CA PRO A 191 -23.55 -2.18 -0.45
C PRO A 191 -22.19 -2.24 -1.16
N GLY A 192 -21.24 -2.98 -0.58
CA GLY A 192 -19.88 -3.11 -1.12
C GLY A 192 -18.96 -1.93 -0.83
N ALA A 193 -19.38 -0.96 0.00
CA ALA A 193 -18.48 0.10 0.44
C ALA A 193 -17.34 -0.47 1.29
N ALA A 194 -16.10 -0.10 0.91
CA ALA A 194 -14.92 -0.49 1.66
C ALA A 194 -14.90 0.19 3.04
N LYS A 195 -14.42 -0.53 4.06
CA LYS A 195 -14.22 0.06 5.38
C LYS A 195 -12.93 0.87 5.39
N TYR A 196 -13.04 2.17 5.60
CA TYR A 196 -11.87 3.04 5.76
C TYR A 196 -11.35 2.97 7.20
N ARG A 197 -10.04 2.87 7.34
CA ARG A 197 -9.31 2.91 8.60
C ARG A 197 -8.06 3.76 8.46
N GLN A 198 -7.75 4.54 9.47
CA GLN A 198 -6.52 5.31 9.55
C GLN A 198 -5.71 4.83 10.76
N ILE A 199 -4.41 4.73 10.59
CA ILE A 199 -3.46 4.47 11.67
C ILE A 199 -2.32 5.48 11.61
N ASP A 200 -1.76 5.78 12.79
CA ASP A 200 -0.50 6.50 12.89
C ASP A 200 0.65 5.60 12.42
N GLY A 201 1.39 6.06 11.43
CA GLY A 201 2.58 5.39 10.91
C GLY A 201 3.87 5.76 11.65
N ILE A 202 3.80 6.54 12.75
CA ILE A 202 4.95 6.94 13.55
C ILE A 202 5.28 5.86 14.59
N GLY A 203 6.57 5.61 14.80
CA GLY A 203 7.05 4.70 15.82
C GLY A 203 7.69 3.41 15.28
N PRO A 204 7.96 2.45 16.18
CA PRO A 204 8.57 1.17 15.83
C PRO A 204 7.70 0.36 14.85
N VAL A 205 8.35 -0.33 13.92
CA VAL A 205 7.68 -1.12 12.87
C VAL A 205 6.66 -2.11 13.44
N ASP A 206 7.00 -2.75 14.57
CA ASP A 206 6.13 -3.74 15.22
C ASP A 206 4.86 -3.12 15.82
N ILE A 207 4.94 -1.91 16.35
CA ILE A 207 3.77 -1.19 16.88
C ILE A 207 2.85 -0.79 15.73
N VAL A 208 3.40 -0.21 14.66
CA VAL A 208 2.61 0.13 13.47
C VAL A 208 1.98 -1.12 12.86
N ARG A 209 2.70 -2.26 12.85
CA ARG A 209 2.15 -3.56 12.42
C ARG A 209 0.97 -4.00 13.27
N ALA A 210 1.10 -3.95 14.59
CA ALA A 210 0.03 -4.35 15.50
C ALA A 210 -1.23 -3.47 15.28
N ASN A 211 -1.05 -2.16 15.16
CA ASN A 211 -2.14 -1.21 14.87
C ASN A 211 -2.80 -1.50 13.51
N ALA A 212 -2.00 -1.78 12.46
CA ALA A 212 -2.51 -2.12 11.14
C ALA A 212 -3.38 -3.38 11.16
N LEU A 213 -2.87 -4.46 11.78
CA LEU A 213 -3.61 -5.72 11.90
C LEU A 213 -4.88 -5.55 12.74
N ALA A 214 -4.82 -4.84 13.86
CA ALA A 214 -6.00 -4.55 14.69
C ALA A 214 -7.07 -3.77 13.92
N ALA A 215 -6.68 -2.74 13.15
CA ALA A 215 -7.61 -1.91 12.38
C ALA A 215 -8.40 -2.68 11.32
N ILE A 216 -7.78 -3.70 10.69
CA ILE A 216 -8.40 -4.50 9.63
C ILE A 216 -9.03 -5.81 10.16
N SER A 217 -8.77 -6.20 11.41
CA SER A 217 -9.36 -7.39 12.05
C SER A 217 -10.61 -7.06 12.89
N ALA A 218 -10.82 -5.82 13.29
CA ALA A 218 -11.85 -5.38 14.26
C ALA A 218 -13.31 -5.52 13.78
N SER A 219 -13.59 -6.24 12.70
CA SER A 219 -14.95 -6.38 12.16
C SER A 219 -15.62 -7.73 12.41
N SER A 220 -15.03 -8.62 13.20
CA SER A 220 -15.61 -9.94 13.47
C SER A 220 -16.37 -10.04 14.81
N SER A 221 -16.36 -9.01 15.66
CA SER A 221 -16.89 -9.10 17.04
C SER A 221 -18.24 -8.46 17.29
N ASN A 222 -18.83 -7.70 16.35
CA ASN A 222 -20.12 -7.01 16.61
C ASN A 222 -21.38 -7.73 16.06
N ALA A 223 -21.29 -9.00 15.66
CA ALA A 223 -22.44 -9.74 15.13
C ALA A 223 -23.02 -10.79 16.08
N VAL A 224 -22.50 -10.95 17.31
CA VAL A 224 -22.90 -12.05 18.21
C VAL A 224 -23.77 -11.61 19.40
N ASP A 225 -23.78 -10.32 19.78
CA ASP A 225 -24.43 -9.90 21.06
C ASP A 225 -25.89 -9.41 20.97
N GLU A 226 -26.51 -9.30 19.80
CA GLU A 226 -27.94 -8.86 19.73
C GLU A 226 -28.98 -9.98 19.70
N LYS A 227 -28.60 -11.26 19.67
CA LYS A 227 -29.55 -12.38 19.65
C LYS A 227 -29.85 -13.03 20.99
N THR A 228 -29.15 -12.65 22.06
CA THR A 228 -29.31 -13.33 23.37
C THR A 228 -30.15 -12.57 24.38
N MET A 229 -30.66 -11.38 24.07
CA MET A 229 -31.49 -10.59 25.02
C MET A 229 -32.99 -10.57 24.75
N GLN A 230 -33.54 -11.43 23.88
CA GLN A 230 -34.99 -11.44 23.62
C GLN A 230 -35.74 -12.71 24.00
N THR A 231 -35.21 -13.54 24.89
CA THR A 231 -35.97 -14.72 25.38
C THR A 231 -35.98 -14.84 26.91
N THR A 232 -36.35 -13.79 27.63
CA THR A 232 -36.82 -13.91 29.01
C THR A 232 -37.72 -12.75 29.39
N LYS A 233 -38.93 -12.71 28.83
CA LYS A 233 -40.10 -12.04 29.40
C LYS A 233 -41.36 -12.64 28.78
N ASN A 234 -41.92 -13.64 29.42
CA ASN A 234 -43.36 -13.69 29.65
C ASN A 234 -43.70 -14.75 30.72
N PRO A 235 -44.71 -14.44 31.50
CA PRO A 235 -44.92 -14.92 32.88
C PRO A 235 -45.42 -16.33 32.95
#